data_4876b14482ea40b1b44c5ef2ff37f927
#
_entry.id   4876b14482ea40b1b44c5ef2ff37f927
#
_cell.length_a   1.000
_cell.length_b   1.000
_cell.length_c   1.000
_cell.angle_alpha   90.00
_cell.angle_beta   90.00
_cell.angle_gamma   90.00
#
_symmetry.space_group_name_H-M   'P 1'
#
loop_
_entity.id
_entity.type
_entity.pdbx_description
1 polymer ?
#
loop_
_entity_poly.entity_id
_entity_poly.type
_entity_poly.pdbx_seq_one_letter_code
_entity_poly.pdbx_strand_id
1 'polypeptide(L)'
;MLFRSTSFNPIVAAIITIIGLYFLTLANGLNEVKIGDLFAILCAVVFAIHLILIDAIIEYVNGILMAIWQLIIAGIISLSFALITKTQLNIEILSRGDIISFLYLAIGGSGLAYLLQTVSQKYVSVNKTSILLNLEAFLGALCGVIFMNDKLTFNFVLGGILVISAIFICELGNNIKSD
;
A
#
# COMPACT_ATOMS: atom_id res chain seq x y z
N MET A 1 16.49 -3.03 -18.88
CA MET A 1 17.39 -3.22 -17.71
C MET A 1 16.54 -3.68 -16.52
N LEU A 2 16.06 -4.93 -16.56
CA LEU A 2 15.06 -5.48 -15.61
C LEU A 2 15.66 -5.94 -14.26
N PHE A 3 16.95 -5.91 -14.09
CA PHE A 3 17.63 -6.26 -12.82
C PHE A 3 18.72 -5.26 -12.51
N ARG A 4 18.32 -4.06 -12.07
CA ARG A 4 19.24 -3.19 -11.36
C ARG A 4 19.61 -3.93 -10.07
N SER A 5 20.87 -4.36 -9.97
CA SER A 5 21.49 -5.14 -8.88
C SER A 5 20.72 -4.98 -7.55
N THR A 6 20.03 -6.05 -7.12
CA THR A 6 19.43 -6.12 -5.78
C THR A 6 20.57 -6.06 -4.76
N SER A 7 20.74 -4.90 -4.15
CA SER A 7 21.60 -4.76 -2.98
C SER A 7 21.07 -5.69 -1.87
N PHE A 8 21.92 -6.25 -1.04
CA PHE A 8 21.54 -7.10 0.08
C PHE A 8 20.56 -6.39 1.06
N ASN A 9 20.70 -5.08 1.19
CA ASN A 9 19.93 -4.26 2.12
C ASN A 9 18.42 -4.21 1.87
N PRO A 10 17.90 -4.08 0.63
CA PRO A 10 16.46 -4.17 0.39
C PRO A 10 15.84 -5.52 0.76
N ILE A 11 16.57 -6.62 0.60
CA ILE A 11 16.09 -7.95 0.99
C ILE A 11 15.97 -8.04 2.51
N VAL A 12 17.00 -7.60 3.24
CA VAL A 12 16.98 -7.55 4.70
C VAL A 12 15.86 -6.63 5.19
N ALA A 13 15.72 -5.46 4.61
CA ALA A 13 14.65 -4.52 4.92
C ALA A 13 13.25 -5.14 4.69
N ALA A 14 13.05 -5.88 3.59
CA ALA A 14 11.80 -6.57 3.31
C ALA A 14 11.48 -7.64 4.36
N ILE A 15 12.47 -8.44 4.78
CA ILE A 15 12.29 -9.45 5.83
C ILE A 15 11.91 -8.79 7.16
N ILE A 16 12.62 -7.72 7.55
CA ILE A 16 12.33 -6.98 8.78
C ILE A 16 10.91 -6.35 8.72
N THR A 17 10.51 -5.82 7.55
CA THR A 17 9.17 -5.28 7.33
C THR A 17 8.09 -6.36 7.52
N ILE A 18 8.27 -7.55 6.96
CA ILE A 18 7.31 -8.67 7.10
C ILE A 18 7.16 -9.03 8.58
N ILE A 19 8.27 -9.13 9.31
CA ILE A 19 8.24 -9.41 10.76
C ILE A 19 7.54 -8.26 11.50
N GLY A 20 7.83 -7.02 11.17
CA GLY A 20 7.19 -5.84 11.76
C GLY A 20 5.68 -5.82 11.53
N LEU A 21 5.22 -6.08 10.30
CA LEU A 21 3.81 -6.17 9.96
C LEU A 21 3.12 -7.35 10.68
N TYR A 22 3.80 -8.49 10.85
CA TYR A 22 3.28 -9.59 11.64
C TYR A 22 2.97 -9.15 13.08
N PHE A 23 3.89 -8.44 13.73
CA PHE A 23 3.65 -7.93 15.09
C PHE A 23 2.54 -6.86 15.13
N LEU A 24 2.43 -6.00 14.12
CA LEU A 24 1.37 -4.99 14.04
C LEU A 24 -0.03 -5.59 13.87
N THR A 25 -0.15 -6.67 13.08
CA THR A 25 -1.46 -7.15 12.61
C THR A 25 -1.89 -8.47 13.25
N LEU A 26 -0.98 -9.42 13.40
CA LEU A 26 -1.31 -10.82 13.70
C LEU A 26 -0.94 -11.27 15.12
N ALA A 27 -0.02 -10.58 15.80
CA ALA A 27 0.48 -11.02 17.10
C ALA A 27 -0.56 -10.97 18.24
N ASN A 28 -1.73 -10.38 18.01
CA ASN A 28 -2.84 -10.32 18.96
C ASN A 28 -3.81 -11.50 18.84
N GLY A 29 -3.50 -12.49 18.03
CA GLY A 29 -4.25 -13.74 17.84
C GLY A 29 -4.62 -13.98 16.38
N LEU A 30 -4.15 -15.09 15.84
CA LEU A 30 -4.65 -15.67 14.60
C LEU A 30 -5.97 -16.36 14.93
N ASN A 31 -7.07 -15.69 14.73
CA ASN A 31 -8.34 -16.38 14.53
C ASN A 31 -8.25 -17.15 13.21
N GLU A 32 -9.07 -18.18 13.04
CA GLU A 32 -9.07 -19.08 11.88
C GLU A 32 -8.79 -18.37 10.55
N VAL A 33 -7.89 -18.94 9.75
CA VAL A 33 -7.58 -18.44 8.39
C VAL A 33 -8.88 -18.42 7.58
N LYS A 34 -9.29 -17.25 7.13
CA LYS A 34 -10.50 -17.06 6.33
C LYS A 34 -10.16 -16.98 4.85
N ILE A 35 -11.13 -17.30 4.01
CA ILE A 35 -10.97 -17.18 2.55
C ILE A 35 -10.58 -15.75 2.12
N GLY A 36 -10.96 -14.74 2.91
CA GLY A 36 -10.53 -13.35 2.72
C GLY A 36 -9.01 -13.17 2.81
N ASP A 37 -8.33 -13.92 3.68
CA ASP A 37 -6.87 -13.84 3.84
C ASP A 37 -6.14 -14.34 2.58
N LEU A 38 -6.70 -15.37 1.91
CA LEU A 38 -6.19 -15.85 0.63
C LEU A 38 -6.34 -14.79 -0.46
N PHE A 39 -7.49 -14.10 -0.52
CA PHE A 39 -7.68 -12.98 -1.45
C PHE A 39 -6.74 -11.81 -1.14
N ALA A 40 -6.47 -11.52 0.12
CA ALA A 40 -5.50 -10.48 0.50
C ALA A 40 -4.08 -10.81 0.04
N ILE A 41 -3.64 -12.06 0.17
CA ILE A 41 -2.34 -12.53 -0.34
C ILE A 41 -2.28 -12.39 -1.87
N LEU A 42 -3.32 -12.83 -2.58
CA LEU A 42 -3.41 -12.68 -4.03
C LEU A 42 -3.33 -11.22 -4.46
N CYS A 43 -4.07 -10.35 -3.78
CA CYS A 43 -4.03 -8.90 -3.99
C CYS A 43 -2.62 -8.33 -3.80
N ALA A 44 -1.91 -8.74 -2.74
CA ALA A 44 -0.54 -8.30 -2.49
C ALA A 44 0.42 -8.70 -3.62
N VAL A 45 0.29 -9.93 -4.15
CA VAL A 45 1.10 -10.40 -5.29
C VAL A 45 0.81 -9.56 -6.55
N VAL A 46 -0.47 -9.35 -6.88
CA VAL A 46 -0.88 -8.54 -8.02
C VAL A 46 -0.40 -7.09 -7.87
N PHE A 47 -0.49 -6.53 -6.67
CA PHE A 47 0.00 -5.17 -6.39
C PHE A 47 1.51 -5.06 -6.54
N ALA A 48 2.28 -6.07 -6.10
CA ALA A 48 3.74 -6.10 -6.31
C ALA A 48 4.09 -6.12 -7.81
N ILE A 49 3.39 -6.92 -8.62
CA ILE A 49 3.54 -6.94 -10.07
C ILE A 49 3.20 -5.56 -10.67
N HIS A 50 2.12 -4.94 -10.21
CA HIS A 50 1.72 -3.60 -10.64
C HIS A 50 2.83 -2.55 -10.39
N LEU A 51 3.44 -2.54 -9.20
CA LEU A 51 4.55 -1.64 -8.89
C LEU A 51 5.76 -1.84 -9.81
N ILE A 52 6.11 -3.11 -10.10
CA ILE A 52 7.22 -3.45 -11.02
C ILE A 52 6.92 -2.98 -12.45
N LEU A 53 5.68 -3.15 -12.92
CA LEU A 53 5.26 -2.71 -14.24
C LEU A 53 5.29 -1.17 -14.36
N ILE A 54 4.87 -0.44 -13.34
CA ILE A 54 4.99 1.01 -13.33
C ILE A 54 6.46 1.41 -13.42
N ASP A 55 7.33 0.85 -12.58
CA ASP A 55 8.77 1.15 -12.56
C ASP A 55 9.43 0.93 -13.94
N ALA A 56 9.00 -0.11 -14.65
CA ALA A 56 9.54 -0.44 -15.97
C ALA A 56 9.16 0.56 -17.08
N ILE A 57 8.04 1.26 -16.96
CA ILE A 57 7.52 2.12 -18.03
C ILE A 57 7.43 3.60 -17.67
N ILE A 58 7.53 3.97 -16.39
CA ILE A 58 7.33 5.34 -15.91
C ILE A 58 8.34 6.33 -16.49
N GLU A 59 9.54 5.88 -16.86
CA GLU A 59 10.57 6.74 -17.49
C GLU A 59 10.17 7.20 -18.90
N TYR A 60 9.32 6.40 -19.59
CA TYR A 60 8.93 6.62 -20.99
C TYR A 60 7.59 7.32 -21.14
N VAL A 61 6.82 7.47 -20.06
CA VAL A 61 5.46 7.99 -20.09
C VAL A 61 5.28 9.17 -19.12
N ASN A 62 4.21 9.94 -19.35
CA ASN A 62 3.81 10.96 -18.39
C ASN A 62 3.11 10.29 -17.20
N GLY A 63 3.73 10.36 -16.01
CA GLY A 63 3.24 9.72 -14.79
C GLY A 63 1.83 10.18 -14.38
N ILE A 64 1.48 11.45 -14.63
CA ILE A 64 0.14 11.99 -14.34
C ILE A 64 -0.90 11.34 -15.24
N LEU A 65 -0.65 11.31 -16.56
CA LEU A 65 -1.56 10.67 -17.51
C LEU A 65 -1.70 9.17 -17.24
N MET A 66 -0.59 8.51 -16.87
CA MET A 66 -0.61 7.10 -16.51
C MET A 66 -1.50 6.86 -15.28
N ALA A 67 -1.36 7.65 -14.22
CA ALA A 67 -2.20 7.53 -13.03
C ALA A 67 -3.69 7.75 -13.34
N ILE A 68 -4.02 8.77 -14.16
CA ILE A 68 -5.39 9.05 -14.59
C ILE A 68 -5.98 7.86 -15.35
N TRP A 69 -5.26 7.30 -16.33
CA TRP A 69 -5.74 6.16 -17.09
C TRP A 69 -5.92 4.90 -16.25
N GLN A 70 -5.02 4.65 -15.29
CA GLN A 70 -5.15 3.54 -14.34
C GLN A 70 -6.46 3.66 -13.54
N LEU A 71 -6.77 4.85 -13.00
CA LEU A 71 -7.98 5.08 -12.23
C LEU A 71 -9.24 4.96 -13.10
N ILE A 72 -9.23 5.49 -14.33
CA ILE A 72 -10.36 5.37 -15.26
C ILE A 72 -10.63 3.90 -15.58
N ILE A 73 -9.60 3.14 -15.96
CA ILE A 73 -9.75 1.74 -16.32
C ILE A 73 -10.22 0.91 -15.11
N ALA A 74 -9.64 1.12 -13.94
CA ALA A 74 -10.06 0.47 -12.70
C ALA A 74 -11.54 0.79 -12.37
N GLY A 75 -11.95 2.05 -12.54
CA GLY A 75 -13.33 2.48 -12.34
C GLY A 75 -14.31 1.82 -13.31
N ILE A 76 -13.97 1.74 -14.60
CA ILE A 76 -14.79 1.08 -15.62
C ILE A 76 -14.93 -0.42 -15.31
N ILE A 77 -13.83 -1.10 -14.97
CA ILE A 77 -13.85 -2.53 -14.62
C ILE A 77 -14.69 -2.77 -13.37
N SER A 78 -14.51 -1.97 -12.32
CA SER A 78 -15.28 -2.09 -11.07
C SER A 78 -16.77 -1.85 -11.29
N LEU A 79 -17.13 -0.82 -12.08
CA LEU A 79 -18.52 -0.54 -12.42
C LEU A 79 -19.15 -1.67 -13.24
N SER A 80 -18.42 -2.18 -14.25
CA SER A 80 -18.87 -3.30 -15.07
C SER A 80 -19.12 -4.55 -14.22
N PHE A 81 -18.22 -4.85 -13.28
CA PHE A 81 -18.38 -5.96 -12.36
C PHE A 81 -19.60 -5.79 -11.44
N ALA A 82 -19.81 -4.60 -10.89
CA ALA A 82 -20.97 -4.29 -10.06
C ALA A 82 -22.30 -4.45 -10.82
N LEU A 83 -22.35 -4.05 -12.09
CA LEU A 83 -23.52 -4.22 -12.94
C LEU A 83 -23.80 -5.70 -13.27
N ILE A 84 -22.76 -6.48 -13.57
CA ILE A 84 -22.89 -7.91 -13.85
C ILE A 84 -23.37 -8.68 -12.62
N THR A 85 -22.82 -8.39 -11.45
CA THR A 85 -23.19 -9.05 -10.19
C THR A 85 -24.52 -8.56 -9.63
N LYS A 86 -25.17 -7.60 -10.30
CA LYS A 86 -26.43 -6.99 -9.86
C LYS A 86 -26.38 -6.53 -8.39
N THR A 87 -25.22 -6.01 -7.98
CA THR A 87 -25.03 -5.47 -6.63
C THR A 87 -26.03 -4.32 -6.42
N GLN A 88 -27.04 -4.50 -5.59
CA GLN A 88 -28.02 -3.47 -5.31
C GLN A 88 -27.40 -2.43 -4.36
N LEU A 89 -27.08 -1.26 -4.92
CA LEU A 89 -26.76 -0.09 -4.13
C LEU A 89 -28.06 0.52 -3.63
N ASN A 90 -28.36 0.31 -2.35
CA ASN A 90 -29.53 0.95 -1.72
C ASN A 90 -29.15 2.40 -1.37
N ILE A 91 -29.23 3.28 -2.39
CA ILE A 91 -28.81 4.70 -2.30
C ILE A 91 -29.64 5.45 -1.27
N GLU A 92 -30.88 5.01 -1.02
CA GLU A 92 -31.79 5.61 -0.04
C GLU A 92 -31.31 5.52 1.40
N ILE A 93 -30.42 4.58 1.70
CA ILE A 93 -29.86 4.36 3.05
C ILE A 93 -28.64 5.25 3.31
N LEU A 94 -28.03 5.82 2.26
CA LEU A 94 -26.80 6.62 2.37
C LEU A 94 -27.07 7.97 3.05
N SER A 95 -26.47 8.17 4.21
CA SER A 95 -26.48 9.46 4.89
C SER A 95 -25.56 10.47 4.17
N ARG A 96 -25.74 11.76 4.45
CA ARG A 96 -24.80 12.80 3.94
C ARG A 96 -23.36 12.53 4.42
N GLY A 97 -23.17 11.98 5.62
CA GLY A 97 -21.88 11.61 6.16
C GLY A 97 -21.19 10.53 5.33
N ASP A 98 -21.96 9.51 4.91
CA ASP A 98 -21.43 8.43 4.07
C ASP A 98 -20.97 8.95 2.72
N ILE A 99 -21.72 9.84 2.08
CA ILE A 99 -21.35 10.46 0.80
C ILE A 99 -20.06 11.26 0.93
N ILE A 100 -19.92 12.07 2.00
CA ILE A 100 -18.70 12.84 2.26
C ILE A 100 -17.51 11.90 2.49
N SER A 101 -17.69 10.82 3.24
CA SER A 101 -16.66 9.83 3.48
C SER A 101 -16.22 9.12 2.21
N PHE A 102 -17.16 8.76 1.33
CA PHE A 102 -16.85 8.18 0.02
C PHE A 102 -16.09 9.14 -0.88
N LEU A 103 -16.49 10.41 -0.93
CA LEU A 103 -15.79 11.44 -1.71
C LEU A 103 -14.36 11.66 -1.17
N TYR A 104 -14.20 11.72 0.14
CA TYR A 104 -12.89 11.84 0.77
C TYR A 104 -11.97 10.66 0.42
N LEU A 105 -12.47 9.43 0.54
CA LEU A 105 -11.72 8.22 0.18
C LEU A 105 -11.42 8.14 -1.31
N ALA A 106 -12.37 8.52 -2.17
CA ALA A 106 -12.17 8.48 -3.61
C ALA A 106 -11.14 9.51 -4.09
N ILE A 107 -11.24 10.74 -3.61
CA ILE A 107 -10.36 11.83 -4.06
C ILE A 107 -9.02 11.78 -3.33
N GLY A 108 -9.02 11.70 -2.00
CA GLY A 108 -7.81 11.71 -1.18
C GLY A 108 -7.13 10.36 -1.12
N GLY A 109 -7.87 9.33 -0.69
CA GLY A 109 -7.31 7.99 -0.47
C GLY A 109 -6.95 7.25 -1.75
N SER A 110 -7.73 7.39 -2.81
CA SER A 110 -7.44 6.73 -4.07
C SER A 110 -6.83 7.69 -5.09
N GLY A 111 -7.53 8.76 -5.46
CA GLY A 111 -7.12 9.64 -6.55
C GLY A 111 -5.74 10.28 -6.32
N LEU A 112 -5.61 11.04 -5.23
CA LEU A 112 -4.37 11.76 -4.92
C LEU A 112 -3.25 10.80 -4.52
N ALA A 113 -3.54 9.76 -3.74
CA ALA A 113 -2.54 8.79 -3.29
C ALA A 113 -1.93 8.04 -4.48
N TYR A 114 -2.73 7.50 -5.40
CA TYR A 114 -2.22 6.84 -6.61
C TYR A 114 -1.47 7.77 -7.55
N LEU A 115 -1.94 9.01 -7.69
CA LEU A 115 -1.22 10.02 -8.48
C LEU A 115 0.17 10.27 -7.91
N LEU A 116 0.26 10.56 -6.62
CA LEU A 116 1.54 10.80 -5.94
C LEU A 116 2.44 9.58 -6.01
N GLN A 117 1.91 8.38 -5.76
CA GLN A 117 2.65 7.12 -5.86
C GLN A 117 3.23 6.93 -7.26
N THR A 118 2.41 7.02 -8.30
CA THR A 118 2.84 6.80 -9.69
C THR A 118 3.88 7.83 -10.13
N VAL A 119 3.67 9.10 -9.82
CA VAL A 119 4.63 10.17 -10.18
C VAL A 119 5.94 10.01 -9.40
N SER A 120 5.88 9.64 -8.14
CA SER A 120 7.08 9.45 -7.30
C SER A 120 7.96 8.30 -7.77
N GLN A 121 7.38 7.25 -8.38
CA GLN A 121 8.13 6.11 -8.90
C GLN A 121 9.08 6.49 -10.05
N LYS A 122 8.91 7.65 -10.68
CA LYS A 122 9.88 8.19 -11.63
C LYS A 122 11.21 8.54 -10.97
N TYR A 123 11.18 8.91 -9.68
CA TYR A 123 12.34 9.42 -8.93
C TYR A 123 12.84 8.43 -7.88
N VAL A 124 12.01 7.46 -7.50
CA VAL A 124 12.26 6.52 -6.41
C VAL A 124 12.15 5.09 -6.94
N SER A 125 13.16 4.25 -6.63
CA SER A 125 13.15 2.84 -7.08
C SER A 125 11.98 2.07 -6.46
N VAL A 126 11.48 1.04 -7.16
CA VAL A 126 10.37 0.18 -6.73
C VAL A 126 10.59 -0.42 -5.34
N ASN A 127 11.82 -0.79 -5.00
CA ASN A 127 12.17 -1.35 -3.68
C ASN A 127 11.94 -0.33 -2.55
N LYS A 128 12.35 0.93 -2.74
CA LYS A 128 12.09 2.00 -1.77
C LYS A 128 10.61 2.32 -1.68
N THR A 129 9.92 2.40 -2.81
CA THR A 129 8.48 2.64 -2.86
C THR A 129 7.72 1.56 -2.09
N SER A 130 8.04 0.28 -2.30
CA SER A 130 7.38 -0.83 -1.60
C SER A 130 7.54 -0.74 -0.07
N ILE A 131 8.74 -0.40 0.40
CA ILE A 131 9.01 -0.29 1.84
C ILE A 131 8.32 0.94 2.44
N LEU A 132 8.31 2.08 1.72
CA LEU A 132 7.60 3.28 2.16
C LEU A 132 6.09 3.08 2.24
N LEU A 133 5.50 2.30 1.32
CA LEU A 133 4.08 1.96 1.37
C LEU A 133 3.72 1.14 2.62
N ASN A 134 4.63 0.33 3.16
CA ASN A 134 4.39 -0.37 4.43
C ASN A 134 4.31 0.58 5.65
N LEU A 135 4.81 1.82 5.54
CA LEU A 135 4.63 2.84 6.56
C LEU A 135 3.14 3.22 6.73
N GLU A 136 2.34 3.05 5.68
CA GLU A 136 0.89 3.26 5.71
C GLU A 136 0.22 2.39 6.79
N ALA A 137 0.60 1.10 6.88
CA ALA A 137 0.08 0.19 7.89
C ALA A 137 0.42 0.65 9.31
N PHE A 138 1.65 1.14 9.53
CA PHE A 138 2.06 1.69 10.82
C PHE A 138 1.32 2.98 11.17
N LEU A 139 1.22 3.91 10.21
CA LEU A 139 0.50 5.17 10.40
C LEU A 139 -1.00 4.95 10.61
N GLY A 140 -1.60 4.01 9.87
CA GLY A 140 -2.99 3.62 10.06
C GLY A 140 -3.25 3.08 11.47
N ALA A 141 -2.39 2.18 11.94
CA ALA A 141 -2.47 1.64 13.29
C ALA A 141 -2.24 2.72 14.37
N LEU A 142 -1.32 3.67 14.13
CA LEU A 142 -1.09 4.83 15.02
C LEU A 142 -2.33 5.74 15.10
N CYS A 143 -2.99 5.98 13.95
CA CYS A 143 -4.26 6.70 13.93
C CYS A 143 -5.35 5.97 14.73
N GLY A 144 -5.42 4.64 14.66
CA GLY A 144 -6.31 3.84 15.49
C GLY A 144 -6.09 4.08 16.98
N VAL A 145 -4.83 4.10 17.43
CA VAL A 145 -4.50 4.42 18.83
C VAL A 145 -4.93 5.83 19.21
N ILE A 146 -4.65 6.83 18.35
CA ILE A 146 -4.89 8.25 18.67
C ILE A 146 -6.38 8.61 18.62
N PHE A 147 -7.10 8.14 17.58
CA PHE A 147 -8.47 8.58 17.30
C PHE A 147 -9.54 7.59 17.78
N MET A 148 -9.21 6.29 17.82
CA MET A 148 -10.15 5.23 18.19
C MET A 148 -9.91 4.69 19.60
N ASN A 149 -8.91 5.22 20.33
CA ASN A 149 -8.50 4.77 21.66
C ASN A 149 -8.10 3.29 21.71
N ASP A 150 -7.51 2.78 20.63
CA ASP A 150 -6.96 1.43 20.61
C ASP A 150 -5.83 1.28 21.62
N LYS A 151 -5.70 0.09 22.22
CA LYS A 151 -4.69 -0.16 23.24
C LYS A 151 -3.30 -0.23 22.61
N LEU A 152 -2.39 0.59 23.12
CA LEU A 152 -0.96 0.45 22.84
C LEU A 152 -0.45 -0.87 23.45
N THR A 153 -0.30 -1.87 22.59
CA THR A 153 0.27 -3.16 23.00
C THR A 153 1.79 -3.17 22.76
N PHE A 154 2.50 -4.02 23.50
CA PHE A 154 3.94 -4.23 23.26
C PHE A 154 4.21 -4.64 21.80
N ASN A 155 3.36 -5.48 21.23
CA ASN A 155 3.45 -5.92 19.84
C ASN A 155 3.32 -4.74 18.85
N PHE A 156 2.44 -3.78 19.13
CA PHE A 156 2.31 -2.56 18.34
C PHE A 156 3.61 -1.75 18.30
N VAL A 157 4.22 -1.51 19.46
CA VAL A 157 5.47 -0.74 19.56
C VAL A 157 6.61 -1.49 18.87
N LEU A 158 6.75 -2.78 19.12
CA LEU A 158 7.78 -3.61 18.50
C LEU A 158 7.63 -3.64 16.96
N GLY A 159 6.42 -3.88 16.47
CA GLY A 159 6.13 -3.90 15.04
C GLY A 159 6.42 -2.55 14.37
N GLY A 160 6.02 -1.45 15.01
CA GLY A 160 6.31 -0.10 14.53
C GLY A 160 7.80 0.20 14.42
N ILE A 161 8.57 -0.15 15.46
CA ILE A 161 10.04 0.01 15.45
C ILE A 161 10.67 -0.81 14.31
N LEU A 162 10.22 -2.04 14.10
CA LEU A 162 10.74 -2.88 13.02
C LEU A 162 10.44 -2.29 11.64
N VAL A 163 9.22 -1.82 11.38
CA VAL A 163 8.86 -1.19 10.10
C VAL A 163 9.70 0.07 9.85
N ILE A 164 9.84 0.94 10.85
CA ILE A 164 10.65 2.15 10.73
C ILE A 164 12.13 1.81 10.51
N SER A 165 12.69 0.84 11.23
CA SER A 165 14.08 0.41 11.07
C SER A 165 14.35 -0.17 9.68
N ALA A 166 13.39 -0.87 9.09
CA ALA A 166 13.49 -1.39 7.73
C ALA A 166 13.65 -0.27 6.69
N ILE A 167 12.93 0.85 6.86
CA ILE A 167 13.05 2.03 5.99
C ILE A 167 14.47 2.59 6.06
N PHE A 168 15.03 2.76 7.26
CA PHE A 168 16.39 3.24 7.44
C PHE A 168 17.42 2.29 6.83
N ILE A 169 17.29 0.97 7.00
CA ILE A 169 18.20 -0.03 6.42
C ILE A 169 18.17 0.02 4.89
N CYS A 170 16.98 0.17 4.30
CA CYS A 170 16.83 0.30 2.86
C CYS A 170 17.50 1.57 2.33
N GLU A 171 17.39 2.68 3.05
CA GLU A 171 17.95 3.98 2.64
C GLU A 171 19.48 3.98 2.76
N LEU A 172 20.03 3.53 3.88
CA LEU A 172 21.49 3.48 4.10
C LEU A 172 22.22 2.61 3.07
N GLY A 173 21.58 1.52 2.63
CA GLY A 173 22.19 0.62 1.65
C GLY A 173 22.38 1.21 0.24
N ASN A 174 21.73 2.32 -0.06
CA ASN A 174 21.86 3.00 -1.36
C ASN A 174 22.89 4.12 -1.35
N ASN A 175 23.18 4.71 -0.20
CA ASN A 175 24.19 5.77 -0.10
C ASN A 175 25.63 5.25 -0.20
N ILE A 176 25.85 3.96 0.06
CA ILE A 176 27.18 3.32 -0.02
C ILE A 176 27.60 3.04 -1.48
N LYS A 177 26.70 3.14 -2.46
CA LYS A 177 26.98 2.86 -3.89
C LYS A 177 27.02 4.10 -4.79
N SER A 178 26.95 5.31 -4.25
CA SER A 178 27.03 6.56 -5.00
C SER A 178 28.45 7.18 -4.99
N ASP A 179 29.42 6.55 -4.33
CA ASP A 179 30.86 6.81 -4.38
C ASP A 179 31.56 5.63 -5.09
#